data_7a435b5a2cc837913fe3203819bb79f0
#
_entry.id   7a435b5a2cc837913fe3203819bb79f0
#
_cell.length_a   1.000
_cell.length_b   1.000
_cell.length_c   1.000
_cell.angle_alpha   90.00
_cell.angle_beta   90.00
_cell.angle_gamma   90.00
#
_symmetry.space_group_name_H-M   'P 1'
#
loop_
_entity.id
_entity.type
_entity.pdbx_description
1 polymer ?
#
loop_
_entity_poly.entity_id
_entity_poly.type
_entity_poly.pdbx_seq_one_letter_code
_entity_poly.pdbx_strand_id
1 'polypeptide(L)'
;MPEIFPRHTMVKPSPRAWAELMVQRPDLANEPLVAGWVDAGYPLVVRRPLCSDDARKVALGVPLPLAQGKRRIAVTLNPDDILRADPPPLLSAAVLSAPACWHPCIAQLIRLDATTRVFGSLAWECLTALPYLSAASDLDLLWYLPPGGDVDALLEGIAAIAEITLMRIDGEIHSKAGAVQWRELWDGGAESVLVKGPRDVRVVSRAEFFAGGMQ
;
A
#
# COMPACT_ATOMS: atom_id res chain seq x y z
N MET A 1 -1.90 -2.50 -22.46
CA MET A 1 -2.56 -1.26 -22.06
C MET A 1 -1.75 -0.68 -20.90
N PRO A 2 -1.47 0.62 -20.86
CA PRO A 2 -0.78 1.20 -19.72
C PRO A 2 -1.61 0.94 -18.46
N GLU A 3 -0.94 0.63 -17.38
CA GLU A 3 -1.58 0.50 -16.07
C GLU A 3 -2.09 1.88 -15.66
N ILE A 4 -3.40 2.01 -15.54
CA ILE A 4 -4.02 3.32 -15.27
C ILE A 4 -3.70 3.76 -13.84
N PHE A 5 -3.59 2.80 -12.89
CA PHE A 5 -3.33 3.10 -11.48
C PHE A 5 -2.35 2.09 -10.88
N PRO A 6 -1.21 2.53 -10.35
CA PRO A 6 -0.27 1.67 -9.63
C PRO A 6 -0.91 1.03 -8.39
N ARG A 7 -0.39 -0.14 -7.98
CA ARG A 7 -0.78 -0.80 -6.74
C ARG A 7 -0.58 0.15 -5.54
N HIS A 8 -1.44 0.04 -4.54
CA HIS A 8 -1.53 0.91 -3.36
C HIS A 8 -2.08 2.32 -3.63
N THR A 9 -2.35 2.71 -4.87
CA THR A 9 -3.06 3.97 -5.13
C THR A 9 -4.39 3.97 -4.40
N MET A 10 -4.69 5.08 -3.71
CA MET A 10 -5.96 5.32 -3.05
C MET A 10 -6.90 6.01 -4.04
N VAL A 11 -8.05 5.42 -4.32
CA VAL A 11 -8.99 5.95 -5.30
C VAL A 11 -10.33 6.30 -4.65
N LYS A 12 -10.93 7.39 -5.12
CA LYS A 12 -12.30 7.78 -4.77
C LYS A 12 -13.20 7.54 -5.97
N PRO A 13 -14.09 6.55 -5.92
CA PRO A 13 -15.05 6.31 -6.98
C PRO A 13 -16.20 7.32 -6.91
N SER A 14 -16.98 7.42 -7.99
CA SER A 14 -18.22 8.19 -7.97
C SER A 14 -19.25 7.49 -7.07
N PRO A 15 -20.05 8.27 -6.30
CA PRO A 15 -21.14 7.70 -5.50
C PRO A 15 -22.13 6.89 -6.34
N ARG A 16 -22.37 7.31 -7.59
CA ARG A 16 -23.23 6.60 -8.53
C ARG A 16 -22.70 5.21 -8.84
N ALA A 17 -21.42 5.09 -9.21
CA ALA A 17 -20.83 3.80 -9.53
C ALA A 17 -20.80 2.86 -8.32
N TRP A 18 -20.60 3.42 -7.11
CA TRP A 18 -20.70 2.64 -5.88
C TRP A 18 -22.11 2.12 -5.64
N ALA A 19 -23.13 2.95 -5.80
CA ALA A 19 -24.52 2.54 -5.67
C ALA A 19 -24.90 1.45 -6.69
N GLU A 20 -24.47 1.60 -7.95
CA GLU A 20 -24.68 0.58 -9.00
C GLU A 20 -24.00 -0.75 -8.65
N LEU A 21 -22.78 -0.69 -8.07
CA LEU A 21 -22.08 -1.88 -7.57
C LEU A 21 -22.85 -2.55 -6.42
N MET A 22 -23.40 -1.77 -5.48
CA MET A 22 -24.19 -2.30 -4.36
C MET A 22 -25.49 -3.02 -4.85
N VAL A 23 -26.12 -2.50 -5.90
CA VAL A 23 -27.27 -3.19 -6.53
C VAL A 23 -26.85 -4.54 -7.12
N GLN A 24 -25.65 -4.63 -7.73
CA GLN A 24 -25.11 -5.86 -8.30
C GLN A 24 -24.57 -6.86 -7.25
N ARG A 25 -24.28 -6.36 -6.04
CA ARG A 25 -23.65 -7.11 -4.94
C ARG A 25 -24.47 -6.99 -3.66
N PRO A 26 -25.67 -7.64 -3.60
CA PRO A 26 -26.54 -7.61 -2.42
C PRO A 26 -25.83 -8.13 -1.15
N ASP A 27 -24.85 -9.03 -1.30
CA ASP A 27 -24.01 -9.53 -0.21
C ASP A 27 -23.23 -8.39 0.47
N LEU A 28 -22.75 -7.40 -0.30
CA LEU A 28 -22.03 -6.23 0.21
C LEU A 28 -22.99 -5.13 0.67
N ALA A 29 -24.10 -4.95 -0.03
CA ALA A 29 -25.12 -3.95 0.31
C ALA A 29 -25.75 -4.20 1.69
N ASN A 30 -25.82 -5.45 2.14
CA ASN A 30 -26.29 -5.83 3.46
C ASN A 30 -25.28 -5.59 4.60
N GLU A 31 -24.07 -5.12 4.28
CA GLU A 31 -23.06 -4.73 5.27
C GLU A 31 -23.05 -3.20 5.40
N PRO A 32 -23.60 -2.59 6.46
CA PRO A 32 -23.80 -1.13 6.55
C PRO A 32 -22.52 -0.33 6.35
N LEU A 33 -21.38 -0.81 6.89
CA LEU A 33 -20.10 -0.15 6.73
C LEU A 33 -19.65 -0.14 5.26
N VAL A 34 -19.86 -1.23 4.54
CA VAL A 34 -19.46 -1.35 3.12
C VAL A 34 -20.40 -0.51 2.24
N ALA A 35 -21.70 -0.62 2.47
CA ALA A 35 -22.69 0.16 1.73
C ALA A 35 -22.43 1.67 1.86
N GLY A 36 -22.16 2.15 3.07
CA GLY A 36 -21.88 3.57 3.35
C GLY A 36 -20.43 4.01 3.11
N TRP A 37 -19.54 3.13 2.60
CA TRP A 37 -18.10 3.39 2.50
C TRP A 37 -17.75 4.66 1.71
N VAL A 38 -18.33 4.80 0.54
CA VAL A 38 -18.06 5.94 -0.37
C VAL A 38 -18.73 7.21 0.14
N ASP A 39 -19.92 7.10 0.69
CA ASP A 39 -20.64 8.25 1.28
C ASP A 39 -19.92 8.81 2.51
N ALA A 40 -19.23 7.96 3.27
CA ALA A 40 -18.32 8.38 4.35
C ALA A 40 -17.03 9.05 3.84
N GLY A 41 -16.82 9.09 2.51
CA GLY A 41 -15.63 9.67 1.90
C GLY A 41 -14.39 8.77 1.95
N TYR A 42 -14.52 7.51 2.32
CA TYR A 42 -13.40 6.58 2.42
C TYR A 42 -12.92 6.15 1.02
N PRO A 43 -11.60 6.09 0.79
CA PRO A 43 -11.07 5.63 -0.48
C PRO A 43 -11.10 4.10 -0.59
N LEU A 44 -10.95 3.59 -1.81
CA LEU A 44 -10.58 2.21 -2.08
C LEU A 44 -9.11 2.15 -2.45
N VAL A 45 -8.49 0.96 -2.33
CA VAL A 45 -7.09 0.78 -2.72
C VAL A 45 -6.98 -0.03 -4.00
N VAL A 46 -6.10 0.40 -4.90
CA VAL A 46 -5.73 -0.41 -6.07
C VAL A 46 -4.96 -1.64 -5.60
N ARG A 47 -5.49 -2.81 -5.93
CA ARG A 47 -4.88 -4.11 -5.62
C ARG A 47 -4.35 -4.81 -6.88
N ARG A 48 -3.59 -5.85 -6.70
CA ARG A 48 -3.26 -6.75 -7.82
C ARG A 48 -4.54 -7.40 -8.35
N PRO A 49 -4.73 -7.44 -9.68
CA PRO A 49 -5.85 -8.16 -10.28
C PRO A 49 -5.84 -9.64 -9.93
N LEU A 50 -7.02 -10.21 -9.74
CA LEU A 50 -7.24 -11.65 -9.67
C LEU A 50 -7.48 -12.20 -11.09
N CYS A 51 -7.29 -13.49 -11.28
CA CYS A 51 -7.58 -14.14 -12.58
C CYS A 51 -9.05 -13.99 -13.00
N SER A 52 -9.97 -13.81 -12.05
CA SER A 52 -11.40 -13.61 -12.28
C SER A 52 -11.78 -12.15 -12.56
N ASP A 53 -10.86 -11.19 -12.42
CA ASP A 53 -11.19 -9.78 -12.66
C ASP A 53 -11.23 -9.48 -14.17
N ASP A 54 -12.17 -8.64 -14.58
CA ASP A 54 -12.19 -8.11 -15.95
C ASP A 54 -10.97 -7.17 -16.16
N ALA A 55 -10.13 -7.52 -17.13
CA ALA A 55 -8.90 -6.78 -17.43
C ALA A 55 -9.15 -5.31 -17.87
N ARG A 56 -10.39 -4.96 -18.24
CA ARG A 56 -10.81 -3.59 -18.60
C ARG A 56 -11.16 -2.76 -17.39
N LYS A 57 -11.36 -3.37 -16.22
CA LYS A 57 -11.73 -2.72 -14.97
C LYS A 57 -10.54 -2.51 -14.06
N VAL A 58 -10.65 -1.57 -13.16
CA VAL A 58 -9.68 -1.34 -12.09
C VAL A 58 -9.97 -2.29 -10.94
N ALA A 59 -8.96 -3.09 -10.56
CA ALA A 59 -9.05 -4.02 -9.44
C ALA A 59 -8.84 -3.27 -8.12
N LEU A 60 -9.87 -3.22 -7.28
CA LEU A 60 -9.92 -2.43 -6.06
C LEU A 60 -10.18 -3.30 -4.83
N GLY A 61 -9.74 -2.82 -3.68
CA GLY A 61 -9.97 -3.44 -2.38
C GLY A 61 -10.64 -2.49 -1.41
N VAL A 62 -11.57 -3.04 -0.62
CA VAL A 62 -12.11 -2.39 0.58
C VAL A 62 -11.59 -3.18 1.78
N PRO A 63 -10.60 -2.69 2.51
CA PRO A 63 -10.17 -3.35 3.73
C PRO A 63 -11.14 -2.99 4.87
N LEU A 64 -11.59 -3.97 5.60
CA LEU A 64 -12.44 -3.74 6.76
C LEU A 64 -11.62 -3.74 8.05
N PRO A 65 -11.99 -2.91 9.06
CA PRO A 65 -11.28 -2.82 10.33
C PRO A 65 -11.40 -4.12 11.16
N LEU A 66 -10.64 -4.19 12.24
CA LEU A 66 -10.57 -5.36 13.12
C LEU A 66 -11.95 -5.81 13.61
N ALA A 67 -12.82 -4.88 13.99
CA ALA A 67 -14.18 -5.16 14.46
C ALA A 67 -15.04 -5.87 13.40
N GLN A 68 -14.66 -5.79 12.12
CA GLN A 68 -15.32 -6.46 10.99
C GLN A 68 -14.53 -7.70 10.49
N GLY A 69 -13.68 -8.28 11.36
CA GLY A 69 -12.89 -9.48 11.06
C GLY A 69 -11.68 -9.24 10.17
N LYS A 70 -11.23 -7.99 9.99
CA LYS A 70 -10.05 -7.63 9.16
C LYS A 70 -10.13 -8.20 7.73
N ARG A 71 -11.34 -8.30 7.18
CA ARG A 71 -11.58 -8.82 5.83
C ARG A 71 -11.10 -7.82 4.77
N ARG A 72 -10.74 -8.35 3.61
CA ARG A 72 -10.42 -7.55 2.41
C ARG A 72 -11.41 -7.92 1.32
N ILE A 73 -12.30 -7.00 1.00
CA ILE A 73 -13.31 -7.19 -0.04
C ILE A 73 -12.75 -6.77 -1.37
N ALA A 74 -12.78 -7.68 -2.34
CA ALA A 74 -12.37 -7.40 -3.71
C ALA A 74 -13.56 -6.89 -4.53
N VAL A 75 -13.37 -5.75 -5.19
CA VAL A 75 -14.33 -5.18 -6.13
C VAL A 75 -13.62 -4.71 -7.40
N THR A 76 -14.37 -4.41 -8.44
CA THR A 76 -13.85 -3.82 -9.69
C THR A 76 -14.77 -2.70 -10.15
N LEU A 77 -14.19 -1.60 -10.65
CA LEU A 77 -14.93 -0.47 -11.23
C LEU A 77 -14.34 -0.11 -12.60
N ASN A 78 -15.13 0.59 -13.43
CA ASN A 78 -14.57 1.11 -14.67
C ASN A 78 -13.60 2.26 -14.35
N PRO A 79 -12.57 2.47 -15.18
CA PRO A 79 -11.65 3.59 -14.98
C PRO A 79 -12.37 4.95 -14.94
N ASP A 80 -13.39 5.14 -15.75
CA ASP A 80 -14.16 6.39 -15.85
C ASP A 80 -15.01 6.67 -14.60
N ASP A 81 -15.21 5.66 -13.75
CA ASP A 81 -15.92 5.78 -12.47
C ASP A 81 -15.00 6.27 -11.33
N ILE A 82 -13.71 6.43 -11.57
CA ILE A 82 -12.74 6.92 -10.60
C ILE A 82 -12.64 8.44 -10.69
N LEU A 83 -13.14 9.14 -9.68
CA LEU A 83 -13.12 10.60 -9.62
C LEU A 83 -11.75 11.16 -9.23
N ARG A 84 -11.01 10.42 -8.40
CA ARG A 84 -9.72 10.84 -7.89
C ARG A 84 -8.85 9.64 -7.56
N ALA A 85 -7.55 9.77 -7.84
CA ALA A 85 -6.53 8.80 -7.51
C ALA A 85 -5.35 9.53 -6.84
N ASP A 86 -5.03 9.13 -5.63
CA ASP A 86 -3.93 9.70 -4.83
C ASP A 86 -2.92 8.60 -4.49
N PRO A 87 -1.64 8.91 -4.37
CA PRO A 87 -0.70 7.97 -3.80
C PRO A 87 -1.06 7.66 -2.32
N PRO A 88 -0.55 6.57 -1.74
CA PRO A 88 -0.69 6.29 -0.33
C PRO A 88 -0.24 7.47 0.53
N PRO A 89 -0.77 7.67 1.76
CA PRO A 89 -0.38 8.77 2.62
C PRO A 89 1.13 8.82 2.86
N LEU A 90 1.68 10.03 2.98
CA LEU A 90 3.03 10.19 3.53
C LEU A 90 3.05 9.68 4.98
N LEU A 91 4.16 9.07 5.40
CA LEU A 91 4.33 8.65 6.78
C LEU A 91 4.18 9.82 7.75
N SER A 92 4.67 11.02 7.36
CA SER A 92 4.52 12.25 8.13
C SER A 92 3.05 12.66 8.35
N ALA A 93 2.16 12.38 7.41
CA ALA A 93 0.74 12.68 7.56
C ALA A 93 0.01 11.69 8.49
N ALA A 94 0.54 10.48 8.67
CA ALA A 94 -0.06 9.42 9.47
C ALA A 94 0.41 9.38 10.94
N VAL A 95 1.36 10.23 11.33
CA VAL A 95 1.96 10.22 12.69
C VAL A 95 0.93 10.29 13.79
N LEU A 96 -0.07 11.18 13.67
CA LEU A 96 -1.09 11.38 14.69
C LEU A 96 -2.07 10.21 14.85
N SER A 97 -2.14 9.34 13.84
CA SER A 97 -2.94 8.11 13.90
C SER A 97 -2.15 6.91 14.44
N ALA A 98 -0.83 7.05 14.58
CA ALA A 98 0.03 6.00 15.10
C ALA A 98 0.02 5.98 16.64
N PRO A 99 0.21 4.80 17.27
CA PRO A 99 0.43 4.71 18.70
C PRO A 99 1.62 5.59 19.14
N ALA A 100 1.52 6.24 20.28
CA ALA A 100 2.56 7.16 20.76
C ALA A 100 3.95 6.49 20.88
N CYS A 101 3.98 5.20 21.22
CA CYS A 101 5.24 4.44 21.29
C CYS A 101 5.93 4.25 19.93
N TRP A 102 5.23 4.46 18.80
CA TRP A 102 5.81 4.41 17.45
C TRP A 102 6.43 5.75 17.01
N HIS A 103 6.05 6.87 17.63
CA HIS A 103 6.47 8.21 17.20
C HIS A 103 7.99 8.39 17.11
N PRO A 104 8.82 7.89 18.05
CA PRO A 104 10.28 8.02 17.93
C PRO A 104 10.84 7.30 16.69
N CYS A 105 10.35 6.12 16.38
CA CYS A 105 10.72 5.36 15.19
C CYS A 105 10.26 6.08 13.91
N ILE A 106 8.99 6.49 13.86
CA ILE A 106 8.43 7.22 12.71
C ILE A 106 9.24 8.49 12.44
N ALA A 107 9.64 9.23 13.49
CA ALA A 107 10.48 10.42 13.32
C ALA A 107 11.86 10.11 12.74
N GLN A 108 12.45 8.95 13.05
CA GLN A 108 13.72 8.51 12.44
C GLN A 108 13.53 8.13 10.97
N LEU A 109 12.47 7.38 10.65
CA LEU A 109 12.15 7.01 9.28
C LEU A 109 11.88 8.22 8.39
N ILE A 110 11.16 9.24 8.88
CA ILE A 110 10.93 10.50 8.16
C ILE A 110 12.24 11.28 7.94
N ARG A 111 13.18 11.25 8.89
CA ARG A 111 14.50 11.88 8.70
C ARG A 111 15.36 11.12 7.69
N LEU A 112 15.23 9.78 7.64
CA LEU A 112 15.93 8.95 6.67
C LEU A 112 15.42 9.23 5.24
N ASP A 113 14.10 9.26 5.06
CA ASP A 113 13.47 9.60 3.80
C ASP A 113 12.10 10.27 4.05
N ALA A 114 12.02 11.58 3.84
CA ALA A 114 10.80 12.36 4.04
C ALA A 114 9.68 12.01 3.05
N THR A 115 9.99 11.29 1.97
CA THR A 115 9.02 10.83 0.96
C THR A 115 8.41 9.46 1.28
N THR A 116 8.86 8.81 2.36
CA THR A 116 8.32 7.54 2.83
C THR A 116 6.80 7.59 2.95
N ARG A 117 6.13 6.60 2.37
CA ARG A 117 4.69 6.46 2.44
C ARG A 117 4.29 5.27 3.29
N VAL A 118 3.07 5.32 3.80
CA VAL A 118 2.51 4.25 4.62
C VAL A 118 1.35 3.57 3.90
N PHE A 119 1.25 2.25 4.04
CA PHE A 119 0.09 1.47 3.64
C PHE A 119 -0.38 0.58 4.81
N GLY A 120 -1.22 -0.41 4.58
CA GLY A 120 -1.69 -1.29 5.65
C GLY A 120 -2.50 -0.60 6.73
N SER A 121 -2.43 -1.11 7.96
CA SER A 121 -3.32 -0.72 9.06
C SER A 121 -3.20 0.76 9.42
N LEU A 122 -2.00 1.30 9.54
CA LEU A 122 -1.80 2.71 9.89
C LEU A 122 -2.36 3.67 8.83
N ALA A 123 -2.16 3.35 7.55
CA ALA A 123 -2.72 4.16 6.47
C ALA A 123 -4.24 4.21 6.52
N TRP A 124 -4.88 3.06 6.80
CA TRP A 124 -6.34 2.99 6.87
C TRP A 124 -6.90 3.70 8.09
N GLU A 125 -6.23 3.60 9.24
CA GLU A 125 -6.62 4.38 10.43
C GLU A 125 -6.49 5.88 10.17
N CYS A 126 -5.41 6.31 9.51
CA CYS A 126 -5.22 7.70 9.08
C CYS A 126 -6.31 8.20 8.13
N LEU A 127 -6.70 7.38 7.14
CA LEU A 127 -7.63 7.77 6.08
C LEU A 127 -9.10 7.72 6.49
N THR A 128 -9.46 6.91 7.48
CA THR A 128 -10.86 6.62 7.83
C THR A 128 -11.21 6.94 9.27
N ALA A 129 -10.22 7.11 10.13
CA ALA A 129 -10.38 7.20 11.59
C ALA A 129 -11.04 5.95 12.23
N LEU A 130 -11.14 4.84 11.49
CA LEU A 130 -11.63 3.57 12.03
C LEU A 130 -10.47 2.76 12.65
N PRO A 131 -10.71 1.92 13.68
CA PRO A 131 -9.66 1.20 14.39
C PRO A 131 -9.13 0.01 13.58
N TYR A 132 -8.00 0.19 12.91
CA TYR A 132 -7.28 -0.86 12.18
C TYR A 132 -6.07 -1.39 12.93
N LEU A 133 -5.48 -0.56 13.79
CA LEU A 133 -4.27 -0.91 14.53
C LEU A 133 -4.57 -1.81 15.73
N SER A 134 -3.65 -2.67 16.04
CA SER A 134 -3.60 -3.52 17.23
C SER A 134 -2.17 -3.57 17.77
N ALA A 135 -1.98 -4.13 18.95
CA ALA A 135 -0.65 -4.34 19.53
C ALA A 135 0.26 -5.24 18.65
N ALA A 136 -0.32 -6.06 17.78
CA ALA A 136 0.39 -6.95 16.87
C ALA A 136 0.50 -6.39 15.43
N SER A 137 0.17 -5.11 15.22
CA SER A 137 0.26 -4.51 13.89
C SER A 137 1.70 -4.17 13.53
N ASP A 138 2.06 -4.44 12.28
CA ASP A 138 3.30 -4.01 11.67
C ASP A 138 3.17 -2.56 11.17
N LEU A 139 4.30 -1.89 10.99
CA LEU A 139 4.40 -0.63 10.28
C LEU A 139 4.75 -0.92 8.82
N ASP A 140 3.74 -0.82 7.94
CA ASP A 140 3.84 -1.14 6.51
C ASP A 140 4.25 0.11 5.71
N LEU A 141 5.42 0.10 5.06
CA LEU A 141 6.01 1.27 4.41
C LEU A 141 6.32 1.05 2.93
N LEU A 142 6.30 2.15 2.17
CA LEU A 142 6.70 2.20 0.77
C LEU A 142 7.80 3.24 0.58
N TRP A 143 8.87 2.82 -0.06
CA TRP A 143 9.97 3.69 -0.49
C TRP A 143 10.07 3.66 -2.02
N TYR A 144 10.14 4.81 -2.62
CA TYR A 144 10.29 4.95 -4.07
C TYR A 144 11.71 5.43 -4.36
N LEU A 145 12.49 4.58 -5.03
CA LEU A 145 13.87 4.89 -5.37
C LEU A 145 13.92 6.00 -6.42
N PRO A 146 14.51 7.16 -6.10
CA PRO A 146 14.83 8.14 -7.11
C PRO A 146 15.93 7.60 -8.04
N PRO A 147 16.00 8.03 -9.30
CA PRO A 147 17.11 7.72 -10.18
C PRO A 147 18.44 8.14 -9.53
N GLY A 148 19.38 7.21 -9.40
CA GLY A 148 20.69 7.47 -8.77
C GLY A 148 20.67 7.62 -7.24
N GLY A 149 19.55 7.27 -6.58
CA GLY A 149 19.48 7.26 -5.11
C GLY A 149 20.38 6.18 -4.51
N ASP A 150 20.95 6.47 -3.35
CA ASP A 150 21.78 5.54 -2.58
C ASP A 150 20.87 4.53 -1.85
N VAL A 151 20.68 3.38 -2.49
CA VAL A 151 19.84 2.30 -1.95
C VAL A 151 20.48 1.65 -0.73
N ASP A 152 21.79 1.49 -0.74
CA ASP A 152 22.48 0.81 0.36
C ASP A 152 22.38 1.66 1.62
N ALA A 153 22.58 2.98 1.55
CA ALA A 153 22.38 3.87 2.68
C ALA A 153 20.92 3.87 3.19
N LEU A 154 19.93 3.77 2.29
CA LEU A 154 18.53 3.63 2.69
C LEU A 154 18.27 2.32 3.44
N LEU A 155 18.76 1.20 2.92
CA LEU A 155 18.62 -0.12 3.52
C LEU A 155 19.31 -0.20 4.88
N GLU A 156 20.54 0.31 5.00
CA GLU A 156 21.27 0.40 6.27
C GLU A 156 20.48 1.22 7.30
N GLY A 157 19.95 2.36 6.92
CA GLY A 157 19.14 3.20 7.78
C GLY A 157 17.87 2.51 8.25
N ILE A 158 17.13 1.83 7.34
CA ILE A 158 15.93 1.06 7.70
C ILE A 158 16.29 -0.07 8.67
N ALA A 159 17.35 -0.83 8.39
CA ALA A 159 17.79 -1.94 9.23
C ALA A 159 18.17 -1.47 10.63
N ALA A 160 18.97 -0.41 10.76
CA ALA A 160 19.37 0.16 12.05
C ALA A 160 18.15 0.61 12.88
N ILE A 161 17.14 1.23 12.22
CA ILE A 161 15.90 1.63 12.89
C ILE A 161 15.09 0.39 13.31
N ALA A 162 15.01 -0.62 12.43
CA ALA A 162 14.25 -1.84 12.71
C ALA A 162 14.78 -2.66 13.88
N GLU A 163 16.08 -2.62 14.16
CA GLU A 163 16.70 -3.32 15.29
C GLU A 163 16.31 -2.75 16.66
N ILE A 164 15.99 -1.46 16.73
CA ILE A 164 15.70 -0.77 18.00
C ILE A 164 14.21 -0.51 18.23
N THR A 165 13.35 -0.95 17.32
CA THR A 165 11.90 -0.68 17.39
C THR A 165 11.14 -1.83 18.02
N LEU A 166 10.03 -1.51 18.70
CA LEU A 166 9.14 -2.49 19.35
C LEU A 166 8.19 -3.17 18.37
N MET A 167 7.83 -2.47 17.26
CA MET A 167 6.99 -3.02 16.22
C MET A 167 7.83 -3.49 15.04
N ARG A 168 7.32 -4.45 14.32
CA ARG A 168 7.94 -4.89 13.07
C ARG A 168 7.79 -3.80 12.01
N ILE A 169 8.90 -3.43 11.37
CA ILE A 169 8.87 -2.63 10.14
C ILE A 169 8.77 -3.61 8.97
N ASP A 170 7.68 -3.55 8.24
CA ASP A 170 7.50 -4.22 6.95
C ASP A 170 7.48 -3.18 5.83
N GLY A 171 7.72 -3.57 4.58
CA GLY A 171 7.64 -2.60 3.50
C GLY A 171 8.28 -3.03 2.20
N GLU A 172 7.99 -2.25 1.18
CA GLU A 172 8.41 -2.49 -0.19
C GLU A 172 9.25 -1.32 -0.72
N ILE A 173 10.36 -1.65 -1.36
CA ILE A 173 11.16 -0.70 -2.14
C ILE A 173 10.71 -0.79 -3.59
N HIS A 174 10.28 0.32 -4.14
CA HIS A 174 9.77 0.44 -5.49
C HIS A 174 10.82 1.02 -6.44
N SER A 175 11.01 0.36 -7.56
CA SER A 175 11.75 0.84 -8.73
C SER A 175 10.87 0.76 -9.97
N LYS A 176 11.37 1.16 -11.13
CA LYS A 176 10.68 0.93 -12.42
C LYS A 176 10.49 -0.56 -12.74
N ALA A 177 11.32 -1.43 -12.19
CA ALA A 177 11.21 -2.88 -12.37
C ALA A 177 10.02 -3.48 -11.61
N GLY A 178 9.52 -2.79 -10.58
CA GLY A 178 8.46 -3.25 -9.67
C GLY A 178 8.84 -3.01 -8.21
N ALA A 179 8.27 -3.81 -7.30
CA ALA A 179 8.47 -3.69 -5.87
C ALA A 179 9.13 -4.94 -5.28
N VAL A 180 10.07 -4.77 -4.38
CA VAL A 180 10.72 -5.84 -3.62
C VAL A 180 10.59 -5.54 -2.13
N GLN A 181 10.41 -6.57 -1.33
CA GLN A 181 10.38 -6.45 0.13
C GLN A 181 11.77 -6.02 0.63
N TRP A 182 11.85 -4.98 1.46
CA TRP A 182 13.12 -4.38 1.84
C TRP A 182 14.12 -5.34 2.52
N ARG A 183 13.61 -6.29 3.34
CA ARG A 183 14.47 -7.29 4.00
C ARG A 183 15.14 -8.22 3.02
N GLU A 184 14.47 -8.58 1.93
CA GLU A 184 15.04 -9.41 0.87
C GLU A 184 16.19 -8.69 0.15
N LEU A 185 16.11 -7.36 0.05
CA LEU A 185 17.22 -6.54 -0.45
C LEU A 185 18.34 -6.36 0.58
N TRP A 186 18.00 -6.29 1.87
CA TRP A 186 18.96 -6.13 2.95
C TRP A 186 19.78 -7.40 3.20
N ASP A 187 19.14 -8.57 3.18
CA ASP A 187 19.77 -9.88 3.47
C ASP A 187 20.85 -10.29 2.45
N GLY A 188 21.49 -9.36 1.83
CA GLY A 188 22.71 -9.29 0.98
C GLY A 188 23.34 -10.57 0.37
N GLY A 189 22.93 -11.75 0.81
CA GLY A 189 23.37 -13.05 0.30
C GLY A 189 22.57 -13.57 -0.91
N ALA A 190 21.43 -12.96 -1.21
CA ALA A 190 20.63 -13.37 -2.35
C ALA A 190 21.09 -12.64 -3.62
N GLU A 191 21.62 -13.38 -4.58
CA GLU A 191 21.96 -12.85 -5.92
C GLU A 191 20.69 -12.42 -6.69
N SER A 192 19.52 -12.94 -6.30
CA SER A 192 18.23 -12.73 -6.95
C SER A 192 17.16 -12.32 -5.96
N VAL A 193 16.22 -11.49 -6.39
CA VAL A 193 15.12 -10.94 -5.60
C VAL A 193 13.76 -11.16 -6.27
N LEU A 194 12.71 -11.28 -5.45
CA LEU A 194 11.34 -11.48 -5.91
C LEU A 194 10.68 -10.14 -6.22
N VAL A 195 10.67 -9.73 -7.47
CA VAL A 195 10.02 -8.50 -7.92
C VAL A 195 8.54 -8.72 -8.11
N LYS A 196 7.76 -7.93 -7.36
CA LYS A 196 6.31 -7.86 -7.47
C LYS A 196 5.94 -6.79 -8.50
N GLY A 197 5.67 -7.23 -9.72
CA GLY A 197 5.11 -6.37 -10.76
C GLY A 197 3.61 -6.09 -10.56
N PRO A 198 3.01 -5.30 -11.45
CA PRO A 198 1.58 -4.98 -11.41
C PRO A 198 0.67 -6.20 -11.54
N ARG A 199 1.05 -7.15 -12.40
CA ARG A 199 0.25 -8.34 -12.72
C ARG A 199 0.99 -9.65 -12.51
N ASP A 200 2.32 -9.60 -12.40
CA ASP A 200 3.20 -10.74 -12.31
C ASP A 200 4.06 -10.70 -11.04
N VAL A 201 4.73 -11.80 -10.79
CA VAL A 201 5.82 -11.92 -9.83
C VAL A 201 6.94 -12.63 -10.54
N ARG A 202 8.14 -12.06 -10.53
CA ARG A 202 9.30 -12.61 -11.23
C ARG A 202 10.54 -12.54 -10.35
N VAL A 203 11.42 -13.48 -10.55
CA VAL A 203 12.75 -13.46 -9.93
C VAL A 203 13.71 -12.78 -10.91
N VAL A 204 14.42 -11.75 -10.45
CA VAL A 204 15.45 -11.05 -11.21
C VAL A 204 16.72 -10.93 -10.38
N SER A 205 17.86 -10.66 -11.02
CA SER A 205 19.07 -10.35 -10.25
C SER A 205 18.90 -9.03 -9.49
N ARG A 206 19.56 -8.91 -8.33
CA ARG A 206 19.62 -7.66 -7.56
C ARG A 206 20.10 -6.49 -8.44
N ALA A 207 21.12 -6.73 -9.27
CA ALA A 207 21.65 -5.72 -10.20
C ALA A 207 20.60 -5.27 -11.24
N GLU A 208 19.83 -6.21 -11.80
CA GLU A 208 18.75 -5.88 -12.75
C GLU A 208 17.63 -5.05 -12.10
N PHE A 209 17.27 -5.37 -10.86
CA PHE A 209 16.27 -4.58 -10.11
C PHE A 209 16.70 -3.11 -9.95
N PHE A 210 17.97 -2.88 -9.63
CA PHE A 210 18.51 -1.52 -9.49
C PHE A 210 18.75 -0.82 -10.82
N ALA A 211 19.23 -1.54 -11.85
CA ALA A 211 19.42 -0.99 -13.20
C ALA A 211 18.10 -0.51 -13.83
N GLY A 212 16.98 -1.16 -13.53
CA GLY A 212 15.64 -0.71 -13.93
C GLY A 212 15.24 0.67 -13.37
N GLY A 213 15.97 1.20 -12.39
CA GLY A 213 15.83 2.57 -11.87
C GLY A 213 16.63 3.64 -12.61
N MET A 214 17.55 3.25 -13.51
CA MET A 214 18.56 4.13 -14.10
C MET A 214 18.26 4.65 -15.52
N GLN A 215 17.05 4.46 -16.07
CA GLN A 215 16.67 5.03 -17.38
C GLN A 215 15.57 6.07 -17.26
#